data_c5e3c8f16695240d3aec7aed1c30a930
#
_entry.id   c5e3c8f16695240d3aec7aed1c30a930
#
_cell.length_a   1.000
_cell.length_b   1.000
_cell.length_c   1.000
_cell.angle_alpha   90.00
_cell.angle_beta   90.00
_cell.angle_gamma   90.00
#
_symmetry.space_group_name_H-M   'P 1'
#
loop_
_entity.id
_entity.type
_entity.pdbx_description
1 polymer ?
#
loop_
_entity_poly.entity_id
_entity_poly.type
_entity_poly.pdbx_seq_one_letter_code
_entity_poly.pdbx_strand_id
1 'polypeptide(L)'
;MANHEKQAGGGAPETELKLALRAEDVESLRTRLDRLASPRRDRVDSTYYDTPDLRLARSRAALRLRRIGTGKRVRWVQTLKTEGEGGDSALSTRGEWEAALPGAALDLSRFAGAPLPRIFGADAAAEGLRAMFRTVFVRTTWDVSAYGAHIEVALDVGEIRAGTRRAPILEVELELRSGPSTALTSLALDLAGATRRKKKPDLRLMPYGDSKAARGYRLAMGVTAGPIPASRAIADAGSIDGRDGVDAVCRKLVGAALNVVLANADGASSSDDPEYVHQARVALRRMRAVVEILANASDGGPEEAGLSRAQVGAMRRWARRFGAARDWDVFCSETLPDLRTYGRDAGAGASAAPPEAATSGPWRGVLRRAHGKCEAARNRLRAQIAGPAFAHWALELVHWSAAPPRDSAPLQVVAPAAIGRLLRRFARRGARFSRLSDAERHKLRITAKRLRYVLEAAHAAFPKKAARDTMHALEQFQDAAGRGVDVNVARDAIARLTRSGAVRTEARKWGRARQRDAARQAAHWLRRLADPPIRPRS
;
A
#
# COMPACT_ATOMS: atom_id res chain seq x y z
N MET A 1 37.04 -24.11 5.57
CA MET A 1 36.02 -25.16 5.41
C MET A 1 35.18 -25.19 6.68
N ALA A 2 34.01 -24.60 6.65
CA ALA A 2 32.99 -24.79 7.68
C ALA A 2 31.63 -24.82 6.95
N ASN A 3 31.18 -26.04 6.67
CA ASN A 3 29.84 -26.33 6.22
C ASN A 3 28.89 -26.00 7.40
N HIS A 4 28.17 -24.88 7.34
CA HIS A 4 26.98 -24.71 8.15
C HIS A 4 25.84 -25.51 7.48
N GLU A 5 25.75 -26.79 7.81
CA GLU A 5 24.51 -27.56 7.65
C GLU A 5 23.45 -26.89 8.57
N LYS A 6 22.45 -26.25 7.95
CA LYS A 6 21.21 -25.91 8.68
C LYS A 6 20.64 -27.24 9.22
N GLN A 7 20.67 -27.42 10.53
CA GLN A 7 20.05 -28.57 11.20
C GLN A 7 18.57 -28.62 10.83
N ALA A 8 18.12 -29.75 10.33
CA ALA A 8 16.72 -30.07 10.13
C ALA A 8 16.01 -30.09 11.50
N GLY A 9 15.22 -29.07 11.80
CA GLY A 9 14.45 -29.05 13.04
C GLY A 9 13.85 -27.70 13.36
N GLY A 10 12.53 -27.60 13.22
CA GLY A 10 11.69 -26.53 13.76
C GLY A 10 11.87 -25.17 13.05
N GLY A 11 10.82 -24.70 12.40
CA GLY A 11 10.84 -23.46 11.61
C GLY A 11 11.45 -22.27 12.32
N ALA A 12 12.73 -22.03 12.12
CA ALA A 12 13.38 -20.82 12.58
C ALA A 12 12.75 -19.64 11.82
N PRO A 13 12.39 -18.54 12.51
CA PRO A 13 11.86 -17.38 11.85
C PRO A 13 12.91 -16.77 10.91
N GLU A 14 12.63 -16.77 9.61
CA GLU A 14 13.46 -16.13 8.58
C GLU A 14 13.01 -14.67 8.43
N THR A 15 13.92 -13.72 8.64
CA THR A 15 13.67 -12.31 8.41
C THR A 15 14.32 -11.87 7.10
N GLU A 16 13.51 -11.42 6.16
CA GLU A 16 13.96 -11.02 4.83
C GLU A 16 13.36 -9.68 4.38
N LEU A 17 14.11 -8.91 3.59
CA LEU A 17 13.66 -7.73 2.87
C LEU A 17 13.70 -8.00 1.38
N LYS A 18 12.55 -7.85 0.71
CA LYS A 18 12.44 -8.01 -0.74
C LYS A 18 12.36 -6.67 -1.45
N LEU A 19 13.12 -6.55 -2.54
CA LEU A 19 13.22 -5.34 -3.34
C LEU A 19 13.08 -5.68 -4.82
N ALA A 20 12.12 -5.05 -5.50
CA ALA A 20 12.03 -5.12 -6.95
C ALA A 20 13.08 -4.18 -7.58
N LEU A 21 13.68 -4.65 -8.67
CA LEU A 21 14.75 -4.00 -9.40
C LEU A 21 14.34 -3.78 -10.86
N ARG A 22 14.94 -2.82 -11.55
CA ARG A 22 14.83 -2.66 -13.01
C ARG A 22 16.02 -3.30 -13.69
N ALA A 23 15.84 -3.76 -14.93
CA ALA A 23 16.91 -4.38 -15.70
C ALA A 23 18.13 -3.45 -15.86
N GLU A 24 17.89 -2.15 -16.06
CA GLU A 24 18.92 -1.12 -16.18
C GLU A 24 19.74 -0.89 -14.91
N ASP A 25 19.23 -1.26 -13.74
CA ASP A 25 19.88 -1.06 -12.44
C ASP A 25 20.74 -2.27 -12.02
N VAL A 26 20.65 -3.42 -12.72
CA VAL A 26 21.29 -4.69 -12.34
C VAL A 26 22.82 -4.56 -12.22
N GLU A 27 23.48 -4.04 -13.24
CA GLU A 27 24.95 -3.95 -13.26
C GLU A 27 25.48 -2.96 -12.22
N SER A 28 24.74 -1.86 -12.02
CA SER A 28 25.09 -0.88 -10.95
C SER A 28 24.98 -1.51 -9.58
N LEU A 29 23.95 -2.34 -9.34
CA LEU A 29 23.78 -3.04 -8.07
C LEU A 29 24.89 -4.09 -7.87
N ARG A 30 25.18 -4.92 -8.88
CA ARG A 30 26.27 -5.91 -8.83
C ARG A 30 27.59 -5.25 -8.48
N THR A 31 27.95 -4.18 -9.19
CA THR A 31 29.21 -3.43 -8.93
C THR A 31 29.30 -2.93 -7.48
N ARG A 32 28.17 -2.56 -6.86
CA ARG A 32 28.17 -2.15 -5.45
C ARG A 32 28.35 -3.33 -4.51
N LEU A 33 27.68 -4.45 -4.78
CA LEU A 33 27.76 -5.67 -3.97
C LEU A 33 29.12 -6.35 -4.10
N ASP A 34 29.72 -6.39 -5.30
CA ASP A 34 31.06 -6.97 -5.55
C ASP A 34 32.18 -6.23 -4.77
N ARG A 35 31.95 -4.95 -4.39
CA ARG A 35 32.86 -4.20 -3.50
C ARG A 35 32.71 -4.60 -2.04
N LEU A 36 31.61 -5.22 -1.65
CA LEU A 36 31.32 -5.62 -0.28
C LEU A 36 31.70 -7.07 0.00
N ALA A 37 31.47 -7.96 -0.96
CA ALA A 37 31.74 -9.40 -0.83
C ALA A 37 31.90 -10.07 -2.19
N SER A 38 32.54 -11.25 -2.22
CA SER A 38 32.69 -12.06 -3.42
C SER A 38 31.37 -12.76 -3.77
N PRO A 39 30.92 -12.73 -5.04
CA PRO A 39 29.68 -13.37 -5.46
C PRO A 39 29.81 -14.90 -5.61
N ARG A 40 28.72 -15.60 -5.30
CA ARG A 40 28.47 -16.99 -5.69
C ARG A 40 27.27 -17.02 -6.65
N ARG A 41 27.32 -17.91 -7.64
CA ARG A 41 26.28 -17.97 -8.66
C ARG A 41 25.75 -19.39 -8.84
N ASP A 42 24.46 -19.58 -8.70
CA ASP A 42 23.76 -20.84 -8.86
C ASP A 42 22.57 -20.71 -9.82
N ARG A 43 22.32 -21.78 -10.57
CA ARG A 43 21.07 -21.95 -11.30
C ARG A 43 20.04 -22.58 -10.36
N VAL A 44 18.89 -21.96 -10.24
CA VAL A 44 17.79 -22.39 -9.38
C VAL A 44 16.57 -22.69 -10.23
N ASP A 45 16.02 -23.90 -10.06
CA ASP A 45 14.79 -24.35 -10.70
C ASP A 45 13.89 -24.93 -9.61
N SER A 46 12.72 -24.32 -9.39
CA SER A 46 11.81 -24.76 -8.35
C SER A 46 10.42 -25.02 -8.93
N THR A 47 9.87 -26.19 -8.61
CA THR A 47 8.47 -26.53 -8.89
C THR A 47 7.67 -26.33 -7.62
N TYR A 48 6.57 -25.61 -7.75
CA TYR A 48 5.61 -25.37 -6.67
C TYR A 48 4.42 -26.30 -6.80
N TYR A 49 4.02 -26.87 -5.66
CA TYR A 49 2.96 -27.87 -5.58
C TYR A 49 1.80 -27.37 -4.73
N ASP A 50 0.59 -27.78 -5.08
CA ASP A 50 -0.61 -27.60 -4.28
C ASP A 50 -1.62 -28.71 -4.57
N THR A 51 -2.65 -28.80 -3.74
CA THR A 51 -3.82 -29.63 -4.02
C THR A 51 -4.70 -29.01 -5.12
N PRO A 52 -5.54 -29.80 -5.82
CA PRO A 52 -6.45 -29.25 -6.83
C PRO A 52 -7.37 -28.14 -6.31
N ASP A 53 -7.74 -28.18 -5.03
CA ASP A 53 -8.56 -27.18 -4.36
C ASP A 53 -7.74 -26.05 -3.70
N LEU A 54 -6.41 -25.98 -3.96
CA LEU A 54 -5.51 -24.89 -3.54
C LEU A 54 -5.42 -24.71 -2.01
N ARG A 55 -5.29 -25.78 -1.25
CA ARG A 55 -5.22 -25.73 0.22
C ARG A 55 -4.01 -24.95 0.73
N LEU A 56 -2.85 -25.11 0.10
CA LEU A 56 -1.64 -24.36 0.47
C LEU A 56 -1.83 -22.87 0.21
N ALA A 57 -2.27 -22.49 -0.99
CA ALA A 57 -2.52 -21.09 -1.33
C ALA A 57 -3.56 -20.44 -0.41
N ARG A 58 -4.67 -21.15 -0.11
CA ARG A 58 -5.72 -20.66 0.82
C ARG A 58 -5.22 -20.51 2.25
N SER A 59 -4.29 -21.38 2.66
CA SER A 59 -3.64 -21.32 3.98
C SER A 59 -2.45 -20.37 4.02
N ARG A 60 -2.24 -19.59 2.95
CA ARG A 60 -1.08 -18.70 2.77
C ARG A 60 0.25 -19.43 2.99
N ALA A 61 0.33 -20.66 2.49
CA ALA A 61 1.52 -21.50 2.51
C ALA A 61 1.99 -21.80 1.10
N ALA A 62 3.25 -22.15 0.94
CA ALA A 62 3.82 -22.56 -0.33
C ALA A 62 4.78 -23.73 -0.14
N LEU A 63 4.55 -24.82 -0.87
CA LEU A 63 5.40 -25.98 -0.92
C LEU A 63 6.15 -26.01 -2.24
N ARG A 64 7.48 -26.11 -2.19
CA ARG A 64 8.31 -26.21 -3.39
C ARG A 64 9.35 -27.32 -3.29
N LEU A 65 9.63 -27.91 -4.43
CA LEU A 65 10.79 -28.74 -4.67
C LEU A 65 11.79 -27.97 -5.53
N ARG A 66 13.00 -27.78 -5.04
CA ARG A 66 14.03 -26.93 -5.65
C ARG A 66 15.25 -27.76 -6.07
N ARG A 67 15.67 -27.55 -7.30
CA ARG A 67 16.95 -28.03 -7.85
C ARG A 67 17.93 -26.86 -7.89
N ILE A 68 19.09 -27.01 -7.25
CA ILE A 68 20.14 -25.99 -7.18
C ILE A 68 21.40 -26.53 -7.84
N GLY A 69 22.00 -25.72 -8.71
CA GLY A 69 23.24 -26.07 -9.42
C GLY A 69 23.02 -26.74 -10.78
N THR A 70 24.10 -27.18 -11.40
CA THR A 70 24.12 -27.80 -12.74
C THR A 70 25.05 -28.99 -12.77
N GLY A 71 24.83 -29.92 -13.72
CA GLY A 71 25.67 -31.10 -13.93
C GLY A 71 25.72 -32.02 -12.70
N LYS A 72 26.92 -32.45 -12.29
CA LYS A 72 27.16 -33.36 -11.15
C LYS A 72 27.02 -32.69 -9.79
N ARG A 73 26.90 -31.33 -9.71
CA ARG A 73 26.76 -30.56 -8.46
C ARG A 73 25.31 -30.14 -8.20
N VAL A 74 24.38 -31.03 -8.48
CA VAL A 74 22.95 -30.78 -8.26
C VAL A 74 22.56 -31.14 -6.83
N ARG A 75 21.85 -30.24 -6.15
CA ARG A 75 21.22 -30.48 -4.85
C ARG A 75 19.72 -30.35 -5.00
N TRP A 76 18.98 -31.22 -4.32
CA TRP A 76 17.53 -31.16 -4.21
C TRP A 76 17.13 -30.74 -2.80
N VAL A 77 16.24 -29.79 -2.72
CA VAL A 77 15.75 -29.24 -1.45
C VAL A 77 14.26 -29.04 -1.55
N GLN A 78 13.51 -29.53 -0.58
CA GLN A 78 12.11 -29.16 -0.44
C GLN A 78 11.96 -28.09 0.64
N THR A 79 11.00 -27.18 0.44
CA THR A 79 10.75 -26.10 1.38
C THR A 79 9.25 -25.89 1.53
N LEU A 80 8.77 -25.81 2.77
CA LEU A 80 7.46 -25.29 3.11
C LEU A 80 7.66 -23.92 3.73
N LYS A 81 7.02 -22.88 3.16
CA LYS A 81 6.95 -21.54 3.74
C LYS A 81 5.52 -21.23 4.13
N THR A 82 5.33 -20.60 5.29
CA THR A 82 4.05 -20.05 5.71
C THR A 82 4.18 -18.55 5.85
N GLU A 83 3.09 -17.81 5.57
CA GLU A 83 3.11 -16.38 5.88
C GLU A 83 3.13 -16.19 7.39
N GLY A 84 4.02 -15.26 7.85
CA GLY A 84 4.08 -14.84 9.24
C GLY A 84 2.99 -13.81 9.58
N GLU A 85 2.92 -13.43 10.84
CA GLU A 85 2.11 -12.30 11.27
C GLU A 85 2.61 -11.01 10.59
N GLY A 86 1.74 -10.30 9.84
CA GLY A 86 2.08 -9.05 9.16
C GLY A 86 1.78 -9.01 7.65
N GLY A 87 1.30 -10.11 7.05
CA GLY A 87 0.83 -10.12 5.66
C GLY A 87 1.93 -9.90 4.61
N ASP A 88 1.56 -9.35 3.44
CA ASP A 88 2.43 -9.08 2.29
C ASP A 88 3.34 -7.85 2.53
N SER A 89 4.19 -7.88 3.55
CA SER A 89 5.18 -6.83 3.83
C SER A 89 6.48 -7.07 3.08
N ALA A 90 7.14 -6.00 2.62
CA ALA A 90 8.46 -6.08 2.00
C ALA A 90 9.53 -6.58 2.98
N LEU A 91 9.45 -6.19 4.25
CA LEU A 91 10.20 -6.76 5.36
C LEU A 91 9.29 -7.73 6.11
N SER A 92 9.57 -9.01 6.03
CA SER A 92 8.73 -10.07 6.59
C SER A 92 9.53 -11.08 7.41
N THR A 93 8.88 -11.59 8.46
CA THR A 93 9.38 -12.74 9.22
C THR A 93 8.41 -13.90 9.01
N ARG A 94 8.90 -15.03 8.51
CA ARG A 94 8.08 -16.17 8.09
C ARG A 94 8.57 -17.46 8.71
N GLY A 95 7.65 -18.42 8.89
CA GLY A 95 8.02 -19.80 9.20
C GLY A 95 8.55 -20.50 7.94
N GLU A 96 9.74 -21.06 8.03
CA GLU A 96 10.34 -21.85 6.96
C GLU A 96 10.81 -23.21 7.47
N TRP A 97 10.39 -24.28 6.79
CA TRP A 97 10.85 -25.64 7.00
C TRP A 97 11.55 -26.10 5.73
N GLU A 98 12.81 -26.46 5.84
CA GLU A 98 13.63 -26.87 4.71
C GLU A 98 14.25 -28.25 4.98
N ALA A 99 14.23 -29.12 3.98
CA ALA A 99 14.87 -30.43 4.05
C ALA A 99 15.59 -30.78 2.74
N ALA A 100 16.83 -31.22 2.87
CA ALA A 100 17.59 -31.79 1.75
C ALA A 100 17.01 -33.14 1.34
N LEU A 101 16.99 -33.41 0.03
CA LEU A 101 16.46 -34.63 -0.57
C LEU A 101 17.51 -35.34 -1.41
N PRO A 102 17.47 -36.66 -1.48
CA PRO A 102 18.38 -37.44 -2.34
C PRO A 102 18.06 -37.30 -3.85
N GLY A 103 16.84 -36.82 -4.19
CA GLY A 103 16.37 -36.73 -5.57
C GLY A 103 15.16 -35.85 -5.76
N ALA A 104 14.54 -35.94 -6.92
CA ALA A 104 13.46 -35.08 -7.39
C ALA A 104 12.06 -35.48 -6.87
N ALA A 105 11.94 -36.07 -5.69
CA ALA A 105 10.66 -36.49 -5.09
C ALA A 105 10.41 -35.75 -3.77
N LEU A 106 9.20 -35.28 -3.56
CA LEU A 106 8.76 -34.68 -2.28
C LEU A 106 8.67 -35.77 -1.20
N ASP A 107 9.08 -35.42 0.01
CA ASP A 107 8.98 -36.27 1.20
C ASP A 107 8.52 -35.40 2.37
N LEU A 108 7.19 -35.31 2.56
CA LEU A 108 6.59 -34.46 3.59
C LEU A 108 6.91 -34.91 5.02
N SER A 109 7.32 -36.17 5.22
CA SER A 109 7.72 -36.69 6.53
C SER A 109 8.95 -35.97 7.12
N ARG A 110 9.75 -35.34 6.25
CA ARG A 110 10.94 -34.58 6.65
C ARG A 110 10.66 -33.18 7.18
N PHE A 111 9.40 -32.75 7.21
CA PHE A 111 9.00 -31.46 7.77
C PHE A 111 8.56 -31.61 9.24
N ALA A 112 9.48 -31.97 10.11
CA ALA A 112 9.18 -32.08 11.54
C ALA A 112 8.67 -30.75 12.12
N GLY A 113 7.53 -30.78 12.83
CA GLY A 113 6.94 -29.60 13.45
C GLY A 113 6.28 -28.58 12.50
N ALA A 114 6.20 -28.89 11.20
CA ALA A 114 5.48 -28.05 10.27
C ALA A 114 3.96 -28.15 10.44
N PRO A 115 3.18 -27.09 10.17
CA PRO A 115 1.73 -27.08 10.37
C PRO A 115 0.95 -27.85 9.29
N LEU A 116 1.48 -28.96 8.79
CA LEU A 116 0.88 -29.78 7.75
C LEU A 116 -0.53 -30.28 8.12
N PRO A 117 -0.79 -30.78 9.35
CA PRO A 117 -2.13 -31.22 9.73
C PRO A 117 -3.17 -30.09 9.70
N ARG A 118 -2.74 -28.86 10.00
CA ARG A 118 -3.61 -27.66 9.92
C ARG A 118 -3.94 -27.31 8.47
N ILE A 119 -3.03 -27.57 7.52
CA ILE A 119 -3.19 -27.23 6.10
C ILE A 119 -3.97 -28.33 5.36
N PHE A 120 -3.62 -29.61 5.59
CA PHE A 120 -4.16 -30.74 4.84
C PHE A 120 -5.23 -31.55 5.60
N GLY A 121 -5.40 -31.32 6.91
CA GLY A 121 -6.24 -32.15 7.79
C GLY A 121 -5.47 -33.36 8.35
N ALA A 122 -6.18 -34.29 9.01
CA ALA A 122 -5.58 -35.46 9.65
C ALA A 122 -4.86 -36.41 8.67
N ASP A 123 -5.32 -36.45 7.42
CA ASP A 123 -4.76 -37.29 6.34
C ASP A 123 -3.75 -36.50 5.49
N ALA A 124 -2.71 -35.97 6.12
CA ALA A 124 -1.67 -35.17 5.46
C ALA A 124 -0.79 -36.03 4.52
N ALA A 125 -1.41 -36.75 3.59
CA ALA A 125 -0.71 -37.49 2.56
C ALA A 125 -0.34 -36.57 1.41
N ALA A 126 0.85 -36.78 0.82
CA ALA A 126 1.26 -36.11 -0.43
C ALA A 126 0.37 -36.53 -1.63
N GLU A 127 -0.62 -37.37 -1.41
CA GLU A 127 -1.59 -37.85 -2.39
C GLU A 127 -2.47 -36.71 -2.85
N GLY A 128 -2.37 -36.40 -4.15
CA GLY A 128 -3.12 -35.33 -4.79
C GLY A 128 -2.37 -34.02 -5.02
N LEU A 129 -1.13 -33.88 -4.53
CA LEU A 129 -0.32 -32.71 -4.85
C LEU A 129 0.03 -32.68 -6.35
N ARG A 130 -0.21 -31.53 -6.98
CA ARG A 130 0.07 -31.29 -8.40
C ARG A 130 1.01 -30.13 -8.58
N ALA A 131 1.86 -30.22 -9.62
CA ALA A 131 2.73 -29.10 -10.00
C ALA A 131 1.87 -27.97 -10.57
N MET A 132 1.91 -26.81 -9.93
CA MET A 132 1.12 -25.63 -10.29
C MET A 132 1.89 -24.69 -11.24
N PHE A 133 3.13 -24.42 -10.91
CA PHE A 133 4.02 -23.54 -11.68
C PHE A 133 5.47 -23.80 -11.33
N ARG A 134 6.38 -23.24 -12.14
CA ARG A 134 7.84 -23.32 -11.92
C ARG A 134 8.45 -21.94 -11.88
N THR A 135 9.56 -21.81 -11.13
CA THR A 135 10.43 -20.63 -11.18
C THR A 135 11.81 -21.07 -11.64
N VAL A 136 12.33 -20.44 -12.69
CA VAL A 136 13.64 -20.75 -13.25
C VAL A 136 14.44 -19.46 -13.30
N PHE A 137 15.54 -19.38 -12.53
CA PHE A 137 16.35 -18.18 -12.45
C PHE A 137 17.81 -18.48 -12.10
N VAL A 138 18.65 -17.51 -12.34
CA VAL A 138 20.02 -17.47 -11.83
C VAL A 138 20.02 -16.63 -10.56
N ARG A 139 20.49 -17.21 -9.46
CA ARG A 139 20.73 -16.55 -8.19
C ARG A 139 22.20 -16.20 -8.07
N THR A 140 22.50 -14.94 -7.83
CA THR A 140 23.83 -14.49 -7.42
C THR A 140 23.74 -14.04 -5.95
N THR A 141 24.57 -14.60 -5.08
CA THR A 141 24.56 -14.32 -3.63
C THR A 141 25.86 -13.70 -3.17
N TRP A 142 25.75 -12.78 -2.22
CA TRP A 142 26.85 -12.13 -1.51
C TRP A 142 26.62 -12.26 -0.01
N ASP A 143 27.63 -12.66 0.76
CA ASP A 143 27.60 -12.68 2.23
C ASP A 143 28.21 -11.37 2.75
N VAL A 144 27.35 -10.45 3.18
CA VAL A 144 27.73 -9.09 3.56
C VAL A 144 27.69 -8.92 5.08
N SER A 145 28.77 -8.43 5.67
CA SER A 145 28.81 -7.99 7.07
C SER A 145 28.71 -6.48 7.12
N ALA A 146 27.56 -5.97 7.59
CA ALA A 146 27.28 -4.54 7.67
C ALA A 146 26.28 -4.22 8.79
N TYR A 147 26.36 -3.03 9.37
CA TYR A 147 25.42 -2.53 10.40
C TYR A 147 25.27 -3.45 11.61
N GLY A 148 26.36 -4.14 12.01
CA GLY A 148 26.34 -5.09 13.13
C GLY A 148 25.57 -6.38 12.83
N ALA A 149 25.39 -6.74 11.56
CA ALA A 149 24.67 -7.92 11.11
C ALA A 149 25.45 -8.69 10.04
N HIS A 150 25.15 -10.00 9.93
CA HIS A 150 25.50 -10.82 8.78
C HIS A 150 24.24 -10.97 7.89
N ILE A 151 24.37 -10.60 6.63
CA ILE A 151 23.27 -10.50 5.67
C ILE A 151 23.64 -11.27 4.41
N GLU A 152 22.80 -12.22 4.01
CA GLU A 152 22.89 -12.80 2.66
C GLU A 152 22.07 -11.90 1.71
N VAL A 153 22.72 -11.39 0.67
CA VAL A 153 22.07 -10.63 -0.39
C VAL A 153 21.98 -11.52 -1.63
N ALA A 154 20.76 -11.76 -2.12
CA ALA A 154 20.51 -12.61 -3.27
C ALA A 154 19.85 -11.80 -4.40
N LEU A 155 20.49 -11.74 -5.57
CA LEU A 155 19.92 -11.19 -6.80
C LEU A 155 19.40 -12.35 -7.67
N ASP A 156 18.10 -12.37 -7.91
CA ASP A 156 17.40 -13.36 -8.72
C ASP A 156 16.99 -12.79 -10.07
N VAL A 157 17.48 -13.41 -11.16
CA VAL A 157 17.17 -13.01 -12.54
C VAL A 157 16.66 -14.21 -13.32
N GLY A 158 15.42 -14.15 -13.79
CA GLY A 158 14.80 -15.26 -14.52
C GLY A 158 13.31 -15.08 -14.76
N GLU A 159 12.55 -16.15 -14.63
CA GLU A 159 11.11 -16.13 -14.90
C GLU A 159 10.30 -17.15 -14.08
N ILE A 160 9.02 -16.84 -13.91
CA ILE A 160 7.98 -17.77 -13.45
C ILE A 160 7.27 -18.33 -14.69
N ARG A 161 7.00 -19.64 -14.70
CA ARG A 161 6.33 -20.36 -15.78
C ARG A 161 5.10 -21.09 -15.26
N ALA A 162 3.94 -20.86 -15.87
CA ALA A 162 2.69 -21.55 -15.56
C ALA A 162 1.96 -21.89 -16.87
N GLY A 163 2.02 -23.12 -17.30
CA GLY A 163 1.57 -23.53 -18.64
C GLY A 163 2.30 -22.73 -19.72
N THR A 164 1.54 -22.02 -20.57
CA THR A 164 2.09 -21.13 -21.61
C THR A 164 2.43 -19.72 -21.11
N ARG A 165 1.99 -19.36 -19.89
CA ARG A 165 2.17 -18.01 -19.32
C ARG A 165 3.56 -17.87 -18.72
N ARG A 166 4.13 -16.66 -18.82
CA ARG A 166 5.45 -16.29 -18.28
C ARG A 166 5.36 -14.97 -17.55
N ALA A 167 6.14 -14.82 -16.48
CA ALA A 167 6.33 -13.55 -15.77
C ALA A 167 7.81 -13.41 -15.37
N PRO A 168 8.43 -12.22 -15.49
CA PRO A 168 9.84 -12.05 -15.16
C PRO A 168 10.08 -12.15 -13.65
N ILE A 169 11.27 -12.64 -13.27
CA ILE A 169 11.84 -12.53 -11.93
C ILE A 169 13.02 -11.57 -12.05
N LEU A 170 12.95 -10.44 -11.35
CA LEU A 170 14.05 -9.50 -11.23
C LEU A 170 13.93 -8.81 -9.88
N GLU A 171 14.54 -9.40 -8.87
CA GLU A 171 14.40 -8.95 -7.48
C GLU A 171 15.68 -9.23 -6.69
N VAL A 172 15.82 -8.46 -5.61
CA VAL A 172 16.87 -8.62 -4.61
C VAL A 172 16.23 -8.99 -3.29
N GLU A 173 16.73 -10.06 -2.67
CA GLU A 173 16.35 -10.49 -1.33
C GLU A 173 17.55 -10.25 -0.39
N LEU A 174 17.32 -9.58 0.73
CA LEU A 174 18.28 -9.43 1.81
C LEU A 174 17.77 -10.28 2.97
N GLU A 175 18.48 -11.35 3.30
CA GLU A 175 18.14 -12.28 4.38
C GLU A 175 19.04 -12.05 5.58
N LEU A 176 18.45 -11.87 6.75
CA LEU A 176 19.19 -11.71 8.01
C LEU A 176 19.69 -13.05 8.51
N ARG A 177 21.00 -13.23 8.58
CA ARG A 177 21.64 -14.41 9.18
C ARG A 177 21.86 -14.22 10.68
N SER A 178 22.27 -13.01 11.09
CA SER A 178 22.40 -12.62 12.50
C SER A 178 22.46 -11.09 12.64
N GLY A 179 22.10 -10.59 13.80
CA GLY A 179 22.12 -9.15 14.11
C GLY A 179 20.73 -8.49 14.06
N PRO A 180 20.66 -7.15 14.09
CA PRO A 180 19.40 -6.42 14.12
C PRO A 180 18.72 -6.37 12.75
N SER A 181 17.39 -6.56 12.69
CA SER A 181 16.60 -6.55 11.43
C SER A 181 16.68 -5.21 10.68
N THR A 182 16.89 -4.11 11.39
CA THR A 182 17.09 -2.77 10.79
C THR A 182 18.32 -2.68 9.90
N ALA A 183 19.29 -3.60 10.05
CA ALA A 183 20.48 -3.68 9.20
C ALA A 183 20.13 -3.96 7.74
N LEU A 184 19.07 -4.76 7.48
CA LEU A 184 18.60 -5.06 6.12
C LEU A 184 18.18 -3.78 5.38
N THR A 185 17.39 -2.96 6.03
CA THR A 185 16.91 -1.70 5.45
C THR A 185 18.00 -0.63 5.37
N SER A 186 18.95 -0.62 6.31
CA SER A 186 20.11 0.27 6.26
C SER A 186 21.01 -0.06 5.07
N LEU A 187 21.32 -1.35 4.86
CA LEU A 187 22.09 -1.80 3.71
C LEU A 187 21.36 -1.48 2.39
N ALA A 188 20.05 -1.70 2.33
CA ALA A 188 19.26 -1.40 1.14
C ALA A 188 19.25 0.11 0.81
N LEU A 189 19.19 1.00 1.81
CA LEU A 189 19.29 2.44 1.63
C LEU A 189 20.66 2.86 1.09
N ASP A 190 21.74 2.27 1.57
CA ASP A 190 23.10 2.51 1.06
C ASP A 190 23.24 2.00 -0.38
N LEU A 191 22.74 0.80 -0.66
CA LEU A 191 22.73 0.24 -2.01
C LEU A 191 21.91 1.10 -2.98
N ALA A 192 20.84 1.76 -2.53
CA ALA A 192 20.08 2.72 -3.34
C ALA A 192 20.86 4.02 -3.64
N GLY A 193 22.01 4.25 -3.02
CA GLY A 193 22.92 5.36 -3.31
C GLY A 193 22.59 6.69 -2.66
N ALA A 194 21.67 6.73 -1.71
CA ALA A 194 21.35 7.92 -0.93
C ALA A 194 22.33 8.11 0.22
N THR A 195 23.59 8.33 -0.10
CA THR A 195 24.63 8.63 0.90
C THR A 195 24.60 10.11 1.32
N ARG A 196 25.25 10.44 2.49
CA ARG A 196 25.41 11.83 2.94
C ARG A 196 26.02 12.77 1.89
N ARG A 197 26.81 12.25 0.94
CA ARG A 197 27.41 13.00 -0.17
C ARG A 197 26.52 13.12 -1.39
N LYS A 198 25.69 12.10 -1.72
CA LYS A 198 24.73 12.11 -2.82
C LYS A 198 23.34 12.39 -2.28
N LYS A 199 22.82 13.61 -2.51
CA LYS A 199 21.48 14.02 -2.05
C LYS A 199 20.31 13.32 -2.77
N LYS A 200 20.56 12.51 -3.78
CA LYS A 200 19.52 11.82 -4.57
C LYS A 200 19.89 10.34 -4.75
N PRO A 201 18.93 9.42 -4.56
CA PRO A 201 19.11 8.01 -4.89
C PRO A 201 19.28 7.86 -6.40
N ASP A 202 20.13 6.93 -6.82
CA ASP A 202 20.41 6.64 -8.22
C ASP A 202 19.93 5.24 -8.65
N LEU A 203 19.76 4.28 -7.71
CA LEU A 203 19.13 3.00 -7.99
C LEU A 203 17.69 2.95 -7.47
N ARG A 204 16.82 2.32 -8.26
CA ARG A 204 15.44 2.03 -7.85
C ARG A 204 15.36 0.66 -7.18
N LEU A 205 15.54 0.62 -5.87
CA LEU A 205 15.29 -0.55 -5.04
C LEU A 205 13.91 -0.38 -4.38
N MET A 206 12.87 -0.95 -5.02
CA MET A 206 11.49 -0.79 -4.57
C MET A 206 11.12 -1.86 -3.56
N PRO A 207 10.74 -1.52 -2.32
CA PRO A 207 10.18 -2.49 -1.37
C PRO A 207 8.99 -3.22 -1.98
N TYR A 208 8.99 -4.56 -1.88
CA TYR A 208 8.05 -5.40 -2.60
C TYR A 208 7.58 -6.57 -1.72
N GLY A 209 6.27 -6.66 -1.49
CA GLY A 209 5.70 -7.68 -0.60
C GLY A 209 5.39 -9.02 -1.28
N ASP A 210 5.18 -9.03 -2.61
CA ASP A 210 4.76 -10.23 -3.33
C ASP A 210 5.86 -11.29 -3.41
N SER A 211 5.59 -12.48 -2.90
CA SER A 211 6.49 -13.61 -3.03
C SER A 211 6.44 -14.21 -4.45
N LYS A 212 7.52 -14.91 -4.87
CA LYS A 212 7.53 -15.72 -6.10
C LYS A 212 6.36 -16.71 -6.13
N ALA A 213 5.96 -17.24 -4.96
CA ALA A 213 4.82 -18.13 -4.80
C ALA A 213 3.51 -17.42 -5.11
N ALA A 214 3.22 -16.27 -4.49
CA ALA A 214 2.00 -15.49 -4.73
C ALA A 214 1.86 -15.09 -6.21
N ARG A 215 2.95 -14.63 -6.83
CA ARG A 215 3.02 -14.31 -8.26
C ARG A 215 2.76 -15.53 -9.13
N GLY A 216 3.36 -16.68 -8.78
CA GLY A 216 3.21 -17.94 -9.49
C GLY A 216 1.78 -18.47 -9.45
N TYR A 217 1.12 -18.40 -8.29
CA TYR A 217 -0.30 -18.77 -8.16
C TYR A 217 -1.20 -17.86 -9.01
N ARG A 218 -1.02 -16.54 -8.95
CA ARG A 218 -1.79 -15.63 -9.81
C ARG A 218 -1.59 -15.93 -11.30
N LEU A 219 -0.34 -16.18 -11.70
CA LEU A 219 -0.01 -16.53 -13.08
C LEU A 219 -0.69 -17.83 -13.50
N ALA A 220 -0.67 -18.86 -12.64
CA ALA A 220 -1.29 -20.16 -12.90
C ALA A 220 -2.81 -20.04 -13.04
N MET A 221 -3.45 -19.26 -12.18
CA MET A 221 -4.88 -19.03 -12.21
C MET A 221 -5.34 -18.04 -13.29
N GLY A 222 -4.41 -17.32 -13.94
CA GLY A 222 -4.75 -16.26 -14.89
C GLY A 222 -5.42 -15.05 -14.27
N VAL A 223 -5.16 -14.82 -12.97
CA VAL A 223 -5.76 -13.73 -12.20
C VAL A 223 -4.77 -12.57 -12.08
N THR A 224 -5.22 -11.37 -12.40
CA THR A 224 -4.52 -10.13 -12.06
C THR A 224 -4.90 -9.71 -10.65
N ALA A 225 -3.90 -9.26 -9.86
CA ALA A 225 -4.20 -8.70 -8.55
C ALA A 225 -5.10 -7.46 -8.71
N GLY A 226 -6.21 -7.44 -7.97
CA GLY A 226 -7.08 -6.26 -7.90
C GLY A 226 -6.54 -5.19 -6.95
N PRO A 227 -7.12 -3.99 -6.96
CA PRO A 227 -6.79 -2.92 -6.02
C PRO A 227 -7.00 -3.37 -4.57
N ILE A 228 -6.05 -3.04 -3.70
CA ILE A 228 -6.15 -3.38 -2.27
C ILE A 228 -6.80 -2.21 -1.54
N PRO A 229 -7.97 -2.42 -0.90
CA PRO A 229 -8.65 -1.37 -0.16
C PRO A 229 -7.79 -0.80 0.98
N ALA A 230 -7.75 0.53 1.12
CA ALA A 230 -6.97 1.18 2.17
C ALA A 230 -7.49 0.87 3.59
N SER A 231 -8.73 0.41 3.74
CA SER A 231 -9.27 -0.11 5.00
C SER A 231 -8.51 -1.34 5.50
N ARG A 232 -7.96 -2.15 4.59
CA ARG A 232 -7.13 -3.30 4.92
C ARG A 232 -5.90 -2.92 5.75
N ALA A 233 -5.35 -1.72 5.55
CA ALA A 233 -4.19 -1.24 6.30
C ALA A 233 -4.39 -1.27 7.83
N ILE A 234 -5.62 -1.04 8.32
CA ILE A 234 -5.93 -1.12 9.75
C ILE A 234 -6.06 -2.58 10.21
N ALA A 235 -6.70 -3.42 9.39
CA ALA A 235 -6.83 -4.85 9.71
C ALA A 235 -5.46 -5.55 9.69
N ASP A 236 -4.59 -5.20 8.74
CA ASP A 236 -3.25 -5.77 8.60
C ASP A 236 -2.23 -5.20 9.61
N ALA A 237 -2.57 -4.11 10.32
CA ALA A 237 -1.73 -3.56 11.40
C ALA A 237 -1.65 -4.46 12.64
N GLY A 238 -2.44 -5.55 12.68
CA GLY A 238 -2.56 -6.40 13.84
C GLY A 238 -3.43 -5.79 14.95
N SER A 239 -3.49 -6.45 16.09
CA SER A 239 -4.25 -5.94 17.23
C SER A 239 -3.57 -4.66 17.78
N ILE A 240 -4.38 -3.62 17.95
CA ILE A 240 -3.98 -2.38 18.64
C ILE A 240 -4.75 -2.34 19.96
N ASP A 241 -4.01 -2.25 21.07
CA ASP A 241 -4.56 -2.07 22.40
C ASP A 241 -4.43 -0.61 22.84
N GLY A 242 -5.34 -0.15 23.69
CA GLY A 242 -5.25 1.20 24.29
C GLY A 242 -4.00 1.42 25.14
N ARG A 243 -3.37 0.35 25.62
CA ARG A 243 -2.13 0.37 26.42
C ARG A 243 -0.87 0.45 25.54
N ASP A 244 -0.98 0.15 24.25
CA ASP A 244 0.17 0.28 23.32
C ASP A 244 0.68 1.73 23.33
N GLY A 245 1.99 1.90 23.36
CA GLY A 245 2.62 3.22 23.21
C GLY A 245 2.30 3.83 21.85
N VAL A 246 2.09 5.15 21.80
CA VAL A 246 1.71 5.87 20.57
C VAL A 246 2.73 5.67 19.45
N ASP A 247 4.04 5.60 19.75
CA ASP A 247 5.06 5.36 18.73
C ASP A 247 4.91 3.97 18.09
N ALA A 248 4.69 2.93 18.90
CA ALA A 248 4.43 1.57 18.40
C ALA A 248 3.19 1.51 17.50
N VAL A 249 2.10 2.16 17.92
CA VAL A 249 0.86 2.27 17.13
C VAL A 249 1.10 3.01 15.81
N CYS A 250 1.82 4.13 15.83
CA CYS A 250 2.16 4.87 14.61
C CYS A 250 2.99 4.04 13.64
N ARG A 251 3.99 3.27 14.12
CA ARG A 251 4.82 2.40 13.28
C ARG A 251 4.00 1.29 12.63
N LYS A 252 3.18 0.59 13.40
CA LYS A 252 2.26 -0.45 12.89
C LYS A 252 1.34 0.09 11.79
N LEU A 253 0.66 1.20 12.05
CA LEU A 253 -0.32 1.79 11.13
C LEU A 253 0.33 2.38 9.86
N VAL A 254 1.48 3.03 9.99
CA VAL A 254 2.21 3.58 8.84
C VAL A 254 2.77 2.46 7.97
N GLY A 255 3.35 1.41 8.59
CA GLY A 255 3.84 0.24 7.87
C GLY A 255 2.74 -0.47 7.07
N ALA A 256 1.60 -0.76 7.72
CA ALA A 256 0.46 -1.38 7.07
C ALA A 256 -0.14 -0.49 5.94
N ALA A 257 -0.24 0.82 6.17
CA ALA A 257 -0.68 1.75 5.12
C ALA A 257 0.32 1.84 3.96
N LEU A 258 1.63 1.74 4.24
CA LEU A 258 2.67 1.73 3.22
C LEU A 258 2.56 0.50 2.31
N ASN A 259 2.30 -0.69 2.86
CA ASN A 259 2.07 -1.91 2.06
C ASN A 259 0.91 -1.71 1.07
N VAL A 260 -0.19 -1.10 1.51
CA VAL A 260 -1.31 -0.77 0.62
C VAL A 260 -0.90 0.25 -0.45
N VAL A 261 -0.10 1.27 -0.11
CA VAL A 261 0.42 2.24 -1.08
C VAL A 261 1.29 1.56 -2.13
N LEU A 262 2.20 0.67 -1.72
CA LEU A 262 3.13 -0.02 -2.61
C LEU A 262 2.41 -0.95 -3.59
N ALA A 263 1.51 -1.79 -3.10
CA ALA A 263 0.74 -2.71 -3.93
C ALA A 263 -0.15 -1.97 -4.94
N ASN A 264 -0.80 -0.88 -4.52
CA ASN A 264 -1.61 -0.06 -5.42
C ASN A 264 -0.77 0.82 -6.37
N ALA A 265 0.44 1.21 -5.99
CA ALA A 265 1.36 1.91 -6.89
C ALA A 265 1.85 1.01 -8.03
N ASP A 266 2.09 -0.29 -7.75
CA ASP A 266 2.40 -1.29 -8.77
C ASP A 266 1.23 -1.44 -9.77
N GLY A 267 0.01 -1.62 -9.27
CA GLY A 267 -1.20 -1.67 -10.08
C GLY A 267 -1.43 -0.39 -10.90
N ALA A 268 -1.22 0.80 -10.32
CA ALA A 268 -1.34 2.08 -11.03
C ALA A 268 -0.27 2.25 -12.13
N SER A 269 0.86 1.55 -12.04
CA SER A 269 1.92 1.56 -13.05
C SER A 269 1.59 0.68 -14.26
N SER A 270 0.80 -0.39 -14.06
CA SER A 270 0.51 -1.43 -15.07
C SER A 270 -0.94 -1.46 -15.55
N SER A 271 -1.87 -0.74 -14.89
CA SER A 271 -3.30 -0.76 -15.19
C SER A 271 -3.86 0.66 -15.34
N ASP A 272 -4.95 0.79 -16.11
CA ASP A 272 -5.73 2.03 -16.23
C ASP A 272 -6.89 2.12 -15.24
N ASP A 273 -7.10 1.09 -14.40
CA ASP A 273 -8.12 1.11 -13.35
C ASP A 273 -7.82 2.23 -12.34
N PRO A 274 -8.71 3.25 -12.24
CA PRO A 274 -8.52 4.39 -11.35
C PRO A 274 -8.57 4.02 -9.87
N GLU A 275 -9.03 2.81 -9.55
CA GLU A 275 -9.17 2.37 -8.17
C GLU A 275 -7.81 2.15 -7.51
N TYR A 276 -6.77 1.74 -8.25
CA TYR A 276 -5.41 1.68 -7.73
C TYR A 276 -4.91 3.04 -7.21
N VAL A 277 -5.10 4.09 -8.01
CA VAL A 277 -4.73 5.46 -7.61
C VAL A 277 -5.59 5.93 -6.43
N HIS A 278 -6.88 5.57 -6.42
CA HIS A 278 -7.80 5.88 -5.33
C HIS A 278 -7.34 5.30 -4.01
N GLN A 279 -7.08 3.99 -3.96
CA GLN A 279 -6.71 3.28 -2.73
C GLN A 279 -5.34 3.71 -2.21
N ALA A 280 -4.33 3.87 -3.08
CA ALA A 280 -3.04 4.44 -2.68
C ALA A 280 -3.19 5.84 -2.07
N ARG A 281 -4.02 6.72 -2.66
CA ARG A 281 -4.30 8.06 -2.12
C ARG A 281 -5.00 8.00 -0.76
N VAL A 282 -5.95 7.08 -0.57
CA VAL A 282 -6.64 6.90 0.73
C VAL A 282 -5.65 6.44 1.79
N ALA A 283 -4.79 5.45 1.49
CA ALA A 283 -3.75 4.96 2.39
C ALA A 283 -2.76 6.08 2.78
N LEU A 284 -2.26 6.86 1.82
CA LEU A 284 -1.40 8.02 2.06
C LEU A 284 -2.06 9.07 2.96
N ARG A 285 -3.36 9.28 2.84
CA ARG A 285 -4.10 10.23 3.69
C ARG A 285 -4.27 9.71 5.11
N ARG A 286 -4.53 8.39 5.29
CA ARG A 286 -4.59 7.73 6.59
C ARG A 286 -3.24 7.82 7.29
N MET A 287 -2.17 7.41 6.62
CA MET A 287 -0.79 7.52 7.11
C MET A 287 -0.48 8.93 7.61
N ARG A 288 -0.77 9.95 6.81
CA ARG A 288 -0.55 11.34 7.20
C ARG A 288 -1.41 11.77 8.40
N ALA A 289 -2.66 11.34 8.47
CA ALA A 289 -3.53 11.70 9.59
C ALA A 289 -3.03 11.11 10.90
N VAL A 290 -2.57 9.85 10.89
CA VAL A 290 -1.95 9.19 12.04
C VAL A 290 -0.72 9.98 12.50
N VAL A 291 0.24 10.24 11.62
CA VAL A 291 1.47 10.97 11.95
C VAL A 291 1.17 12.40 12.42
N GLU A 292 0.32 13.15 11.70
CA GLU A 292 0.03 14.55 12.01
C GLU A 292 -0.82 14.75 13.28
N ILE A 293 -1.53 13.75 13.77
CA ILE A 293 -2.41 13.88 14.94
C ILE A 293 -1.86 13.13 16.13
N LEU A 294 -1.48 11.86 15.99
CA LEU A 294 -1.01 11.05 17.11
C LEU A 294 0.45 11.37 17.45
N ALA A 295 1.34 11.38 16.47
CA ALA A 295 2.75 11.69 16.73
C ALA A 295 2.97 13.15 17.20
N ASN A 296 2.16 14.12 16.73
CA ASN A 296 2.21 15.51 17.25
C ASN A 296 1.54 15.69 18.62
N ALA A 297 0.80 14.71 19.10
CA ALA A 297 0.15 14.80 20.41
C ALA A 297 1.02 14.26 21.54
N SER A 298 2.08 13.54 21.22
CA SER A 298 3.18 13.20 22.13
C SER A 298 4.05 14.44 22.36
N ASP A 299 4.58 14.60 23.56
CA ASP A 299 5.50 15.67 23.89
C ASP A 299 6.73 15.57 22.95
N GLY A 300 6.96 16.59 22.08
CA GLY A 300 8.06 16.67 21.12
C GLY A 300 7.76 16.38 19.65
N GLY A 301 6.55 15.95 19.32
CA GLY A 301 6.07 15.85 17.94
C GLY A 301 6.64 14.68 17.11
N PRO A 302 6.51 14.72 15.76
CA PRO A 302 6.95 13.63 14.88
C PRO A 302 8.45 13.37 14.91
N GLU A 303 9.25 14.35 15.29
CA GLU A 303 10.70 14.23 15.37
C GLU A 303 11.12 13.34 16.55
N GLU A 304 10.40 13.39 17.66
CA GLU A 304 10.59 12.45 18.76
C GLU A 304 10.15 11.01 18.38
N ALA A 305 9.15 10.87 17.53
CA ALA A 305 8.81 9.57 16.93
C ALA A 305 9.85 9.12 15.88
N GLY A 306 10.95 9.86 15.68
CA GLY A 306 12.02 9.54 14.74
C GLY A 306 11.66 9.77 13.27
N LEU A 307 10.55 10.48 12.97
CA LEU A 307 10.21 10.92 11.62
C LEU A 307 10.75 12.33 11.38
N SER A 308 11.74 12.46 10.51
CA SER A 308 12.28 13.77 10.13
C SER A 308 11.22 14.63 9.40
N ARG A 309 11.38 15.95 9.47
CA ARG A 309 10.57 16.91 8.69
C ARG A 309 10.60 16.61 7.18
N ALA A 310 11.73 16.11 6.68
CA ALA A 310 11.89 15.72 5.28
C ALA A 310 10.97 14.55 4.89
N GLN A 311 10.89 13.51 5.74
CA GLN A 311 10.03 12.34 5.54
C GLN A 311 8.55 12.70 5.61
N VAL A 312 8.14 13.50 6.61
CA VAL A 312 6.76 14.03 6.68
C VAL A 312 6.43 14.90 5.47
N GLY A 313 7.38 15.73 5.03
CA GLY A 313 7.26 16.52 3.80
C GLY A 313 7.13 15.66 2.55
N ALA A 314 7.85 14.55 2.48
CA ALA A 314 7.75 13.59 1.37
C ALA A 314 6.39 12.89 1.32
N MET A 315 5.83 12.45 2.46
CA MET A 315 4.47 11.93 2.52
C MET A 315 3.43 12.92 1.95
N ARG A 316 3.59 14.22 2.28
CA ARG A 316 2.72 15.28 1.74
C ARG A 316 2.90 15.45 0.23
N ARG A 317 4.13 15.37 -0.28
CA ARG A 317 4.42 15.45 -1.72
C ARG A 317 3.80 14.28 -2.49
N TRP A 318 3.97 13.05 -2.01
CA TRP A 318 3.39 11.87 -2.64
C TRP A 318 1.86 11.89 -2.60
N ALA A 319 1.25 12.26 -1.47
CA ALA A 319 -0.19 12.42 -1.37
C ALA A 319 -0.76 13.46 -2.36
N ARG A 320 -0.01 14.54 -2.69
CA ARG A 320 -0.40 15.51 -3.73
C ARG A 320 -0.26 14.93 -5.15
N ARG A 321 0.79 14.14 -5.41
CA ARG A 321 1.01 13.52 -6.73
C ARG A 321 -0.09 12.51 -7.08
N PHE A 322 -0.40 11.60 -6.17
CA PHE A 322 -1.54 10.70 -6.32
C PHE A 322 -2.87 11.46 -6.37
N GLY A 323 -2.98 12.54 -5.60
CA GLY A 323 -4.13 13.43 -5.62
C GLY A 323 -4.40 14.04 -6.98
N ALA A 324 -3.37 14.55 -7.64
CA ALA A 324 -3.51 15.20 -8.94
C ALA A 324 -4.01 14.25 -10.04
N ALA A 325 -3.62 12.97 -10.01
CA ALA A 325 -4.16 11.95 -10.90
C ALA A 325 -5.62 11.62 -10.56
N ARG A 326 -5.92 11.33 -9.28
CA ARG A 326 -7.29 10.99 -8.86
C ARG A 326 -8.28 12.12 -9.11
N ASP A 327 -7.89 13.37 -8.96
CA ASP A 327 -8.78 14.50 -9.20
C ASP A 327 -9.26 14.54 -10.67
N TRP A 328 -8.41 14.16 -11.64
CA TRP A 328 -8.80 13.98 -13.04
C TRP A 328 -9.60 12.70 -13.27
N ASP A 329 -9.28 11.61 -12.60
CA ASP A 329 -10.07 10.37 -12.68
C ASP A 329 -11.51 10.63 -12.24
N VAL A 330 -11.73 11.21 -11.05
CA VAL A 330 -13.05 11.57 -10.53
C VAL A 330 -13.78 12.53 -11.47
N PHE A 331 -13.08 13.53 -11.99
CA PHE A 331 -13.68 14.47 -12.93
C PHE A 331 -14.21 13.76 -14.18
N CYS A 332 -13.42 12.87 -14.77
CA CYS A 332 -13.78 12.19 -16.02
C CYS A 332 -14.83 11.09 -15.82
N SER A 333 -14.74 10.31 -14.72
CA SER A 333 -15.59 9.13 -14.51
C SER A 333 -16.90 9.44 -13.76
N GLU A 334 -16.93 10.48 -12.93
CA GLU A 334 -18.06 10.76 -12.05
C GLU A 334 -18.68 12.15 -12.35
N THR A 335 -17.84 13.20 -12.28
CA THR A 335 -18.33 14.59 -12.30
C THR A 335 -18.81 15.04 -13.68
N LEU A 336 -18.05 14.72 -14.72
CA LEU A 336 -18.37 15.14 -16.10
C LEU A 336 -19.61 14.42 -16.65
N PRO A 337 -19.82 13.11 -16.42
CA PRO A 337 -21.09 12.44 -16.75
C PRO A 337 -22.31 13.05 -16.02
N ASP A 338 -22.21 13.28 -14.70
CA ASP A 338 -23.30 13.88 -13.91
C ASP A 338 -23.67 15.30 -14.39
N LEU A 339 -22.68 16.12 -14.69
CA LEU A 339 -22.89 17.46 -15.25
C LEU A 339 -23.61 17.42 -16.60
N ARG A 340 -23.27 16.48 -17.46
CA ARG A 340 -23.93 16.31 -18.77
C ARG A 340 -25.36 15.80 -18.66
N THR A 341 -25.65 14.91 -17.71
CA THR A 341 -27.01 14.44 -17.43
C THR A 341 -27.90 15.60 -16.96
N TYR A 342 -27.40 16.41 -16.03
CA TYR A 342 -28.10 17.59 -15.55
C TYR A 342 -28.45 18.58 -16.67
N GLY A 343 -27.54 18.80 -17.63
CA GLY A 343 -27.78 19.70 -18.76
C GLY A 343 -28.88 19.19 -19.70
N ARG A 344 -28.99 17.88 -19.88
CA ARG A 344 -30.07 17.26 -20.66
C ARG A 344 -31.42 17.38 -19.98
N ASP A 345 -31.49 17.06 -18.69
CA ASP A 345 -32.73 17.13 -17.91
C ASP A 345 -33.26 18.56 -17.78
N ALA A 346 -32.38 19.55 -17.75
CA ALA A 346 -32.74 20.97 -17.64
C ALA A 346 -33.12 21.61 -19.01
N GLY A 347 -32.75 20.97 -20.12
CA GLY A 347 -32.99 21.46 -21.49
C GLY A 347 -34.06 20.73 -22.29
N ALA A 348 -34.48 19.56 -21.81
CA ALA A 348 -35.46 18.73 -22.50
C ALA A 348 -36.83 18.77 -21.79
N GLY A 349 -37.78 19.45 -22.38
CA GLY A 349 -39.16 18.96 -22.36
C GLY A 349 -39.16 17.57 -23.04
N ALA A 350 -39.38 16.53 -22.23
CA ALA A 350 -39.77 15.16 -22.54
C ALA A 350 -39.56 14.60 -23.98
N SER A 351 -38.34 14.69 -24.53
CA SER A 351 -37.97 13.89 -25.72
C SER A 351 -36.62 13.26 -25.51
N ALA A 352 -36.59 11.95 -25.33
CA ALA A 352 -35.40 11.13 -25.17
C ALA A 352 -34.62 11.09 -26.51
N ALA A 353 -33.61 11.97 -26.64
CA ALA A 353 -32.67 11.86 -27.73
C ALA A 353 -31.71 10.67 -27.50
N PRO A 354 -31.35 9.89 -28.56
CA PRO A 354 -30.52 8.71 -28.44
C PRO A 354 -29.10 9.04 -27.92
N PRO A 355 -28.38 8.06 -27.32
CA PRO A 355 -27.05 8.25 -26.72
C PRO A 355 -25.99 8.82 -27.67
N GLU A 356 -26.16 8.67 -28.99
CA GLU A 356 -25.24 9.19 -30.01
C GLU A 356 -25.25 10.72 -30.15
N ALA A 357 -26.36 11.39 -29.86
CA ALA A 357 -26.42 12.87 -29.83
C ALA A 357 -25.55 13.48 -28.69
N ALA A 358 -25.13 12.65 -27.75
CA ALA A 358 -24.31 13.02 -26.62
C ALA A 358 -22.84 13.39 -26.97
N THR A 359 -22.38 13.07 -28.17
CA THR A 359 -21.00 13.32 -28.64
C THR A 359 -20.87 14.52 -29.59
N SER A 360 -21.97 15.24 -29.87
CA SER A 360 -22.01 16.39 -30.77
C SER A 360 -21.93 17.74 -30.01
N GLY A 361 -21.57 18.81 -30.71
CA GLY A 361 -21.60 20.17 -30.20
C GLY A 361 -20.43 20.54 -29.26
N PRO A 362 -20.61 21.58 -28.41
CA PRO A 362 -19.55 22.16 -27.57
C PRO A 362 -18.91 21.18 -26.57
N TRP A 363 -19.59 20.12 -26.18
CA TRP A 363 -19.14 19.10 -25.23
C TRP A 363 -18.09 18.14 -25.80
N ARG A 364 -18.13 17.86 -27.13
CA ARG A 364 -17.14 16.96 -27.77
C ARG A 364 -15.70 17.39 -27.52
N GLY A 365 -15.44 18.70 -27.67
CA GLY A 365 -14.12 19.26 -27.41
C GLY A 365 -13.72 19.21 -25.92
N VAL A 366 -14.68 19.37 -25.02
CA VAL A 366 -14.45 19.27 -23.56
C VAL A 366 -14.07 17.84 -23.18
N LEU A 367 -14.83 16.83 -23.64
CA LEU A 367 -14.57 15.43 -23.38
C LEU A 367 -13.18 15.01 -23.85
N ARG A 368 -12.82 15.32 -25.10
CA ARG A 368 -11.50 14.98 -25.64
C ARG A 368 -10.37 15.59 -24.81
N ARG A 369 -10.48 16.89 -24.45
CA ARG A 369 -9.47 17.57 -23.63
C ARG A 369 -9.43 17.04 -22.20
N ALA A 370 -10.57 16.66 -21.61
CA ALA A 370 -10.63 16.08 -20.27
C ALA A 370 -9.91 14.73 -20.23
N HIS A 371 -10.21 13.83 -21.19
CA HIS A 371 -9.53 12.55 -21.29
C HIS A 371 -8.00 12.73 -21.50
N GLY A 372 -7.57 13.60 -22.40
CA GLY A 372 -6.14 13.87 -22.59
C GLY A 372 -5.46 14.43 -21.32
N LYS A 373 -6.16 15.21 -20.48
CA LYS A 373 -5.64 15.65 -19.18
C LYS A 373 -5.57 14.52 -18.16
N CYS A 374 -6.56 13.62 -18.15
CA CYS A 374 -6.57 12.44 -17.29
C CYS A 374 -5.38 11.52 -17.62
N GLU A 375 -5.20 11.16 -18.90
CA GLU A 375 -4.08 10.35 -19.36
C GLU A 375 -2.72 11.00 -19.04
N ALA A 376 -2.57 12.29 -19.31
CA ALA A 376 -1.34 13.03 -18.99
C ALA A 376 -1.04 13.04 -17.48
N ALA A 377 -2.07 13.12 -16.62
CA ALA A 377 -1.91 13.07 -15.18
C ALA A 377 -1.49 11.66 -14.69
N ARG A 378 -2.10 10.61 -15.25
CA ARG A 378 -1.73 9.21 -14.97
C ARG A 378 -0.30 8.91 -15.43
N ASN A 379 0.05 9.27 -16.66
CA ASN A 379 1.39 9.05 -17.20
C ASN A 379 2.47 9.79 -16.40
N ARG A 380 2.18 11.01 -15.94
CA ARG A 380 3.08 11.75 -15.04
C ARG A 380 3.24 11.05 -13.70
N LEU A 381 2.16 10.52 -13.13
CA LEU A 381 2.23 9.75 -11.87
C LEU A 381 3.05 8.46 -12.06
N ARG A 382 2.82 7.71 -13.14
CA ARG A 382 3.57 6.49 -13.50
C ARG A 382 5.08 6.77 -13.60
N ALA A 383 5.45 7.81 -14.33
CA ALA A 383 6.85 8.21 -14.45
C ALA A 383 7.49 8.56 -13.10
N GLN A 384 6.72 9.17 -12.19
CA GLN A 384 7.20 9.51 -10.85
C GLN A 384 7.33 8.28 -9.94
N ILE A 385 6.40 7.32 -10.01
CA ILE A 385 6.46 6.05 -9.27
C ILE A 385 7.62 5.18 -9.81
N ALA A 386 7.85 5.19 -11.11
CA ALA A 386 8.96 4.48 -11.74
C ALA A 386 10.35 5.02 -11.34
N GLY A 387 10.43 6.24 -10.82
CA GLY A 387 11.70 6.85 -10.44
C GLY A 387 12.25 6.37 -9.10
N PRO A 388 13.58 6.50 -8.87
CA PRO A 388 14.24 6.05 -7.63
C PRO A 388 13.77 6.82 -6.39
N ALA A 389 13.27 8.05 -6.54
CA ALA A 389 12.82 8.87 -5.41
C ALA A 389 11.58 8.31 -4.70
N PHE A 390 10.69 7.59 -5.40
CA PHE A 390 9.55 6.91 -4.77
C PHE A 390 10.00 5.68 -3.99
N ALA A 391 10.84 4.87 -4.61
CA ALA A 391 11.40 3.67 -3.98
C ALA A 391 12.19 4.01 -2.71
N HIS A 392 13.05 5.03 -2.79
CA HIS A 392 13.84 5.48 -1.65
C HIS A 392 12.95 5.99 -0.50
N TRP A 393 11.96 6.83 -0.79
CA TRP A 393 11.01 7.28 0.22
C TRP A 393 10.26 6.12 0.87
N ALA A 394 9.86 5.12 0.09
CA ALA A 394 9.19 3.94 0.61
C ALA A 394 10.13 3.13 1.52
N LEU A 395 11.39 2.96 1.11
CA LEU A 395 12.41 2.23 1.87
C LEU A 395 12.76 2.94 3.18
N GLU A 396 12.84 4.29 3.19
CA GLU A 396 12.98 5.07 4.44
C GLU A 396 11.83 4.82 5.41
N LEU A 397 10.59 4.68 4.91
CA LEU A 397 9.44 4.38 5.76
C LEU A 397 9.41 2.93 6.23
N VAL A 398 9.84 1.95 5.40
CA VAL A 398 10.03 0.57 5.86
C VAL A 398 11.08 0.54 6.98
N HIS A 399 12.21 1.21 6.79
CA HIS A 399 13.26 1.32 7.81
C HIS A 399 12.72 1.90 9.12
N TRP A 400 11.99 3.03 9.04
CA TRP A 400 11.42 3.65 10.23
C TRP A 400 10.37 2.76 10.89
N SER A 401 9.47 2.14 10.14
CA SER A 401 8.40 1.31 10.72
C SER A 401 8.91 0.00 11.33
N ALA A 402 10.03 -0.52 10.85
CA ALA A 402 10.67 -1.74 11.34
C ALA A 402 11.59 -1.51 12.55
N ALA A 403 12.00 -0.27 12.79
CA ALA A 403 12.84 0.05 13.95
C ALA A 403 12.05 -0.19 15.25
N PRO A 404 12.72 -0.63 16.35
CA PRO A 404 12.08 -0.79 17.64
C PRO A 404 11.33 0.48 18.04
N PRO A 405 10.12 0.36 18.57
CA PRO A 405 9.37 1.51 19.04
C PRO A 405 10.09 2.15 20.23
N ARG A 406 9.99 3.46 20.30
CA ARG A 406 10.47 4.22 21.46
C ARG A 406 9.44 4.13 22.58
N ASP A 407 9.90 4.29 23.82
CA ASP A 407 8.99 4.46 24.94
C ASP A 407 8.14 5.72 24.73
N SER A 408 6.85 5.59 24.91
CA SER A 408 5.88 6.65 24.66
C SER A 408 4.58 6.42 25.44
N ALA A 409 3.88 7.52 25.73
CA ALA A 409 2.64 7.45 26.48
C ALA A 409 1.61 6.52 25.80
N PRO A 410 0.78 5.80 26.57
CA PRO A 410 -0.24 4.89 26.05
C PRO A 410 -1.26 5.61 25.16
N LEU A 411 -1.73 4.90 24.12
CA LEU A 411 -2.73 5.41 23.17
C LEU A 411 -4.00 5.91 23.87
N GLN A 412 -4.47 5.19 24.90
CA GLN A 412 -5.68 5.55 25.69
C GLN A 412 -5.53 6.87 26.46
N VAL A 413 -4.31 7.35 26.69
CA VAL A 413 -4.04 8.64 27.34
C VAL A 413 -3.95 9.75 26.28
N VAL A 414 -3.20 9.53 25.22
CA VAL A 414 -2.89 10.56 24.22
C VAL A 414 -4.06 10.79 23.25
N ALA A 415 -4.69 9.73 22.75
CA ALA A 415 -5.69 9.84 21.69
C ALA A 415 -6.97 10.61 22.10
N PRO A 416 -7.55 10.40 23.31
CA PRO A 416 -8.72 11.17 23.72
C PRO A 416 -8.48 12.67 23.78
N ALA A 417 -7.33 13.09 24.32
CA ALA A 417 -6.97 14.50 24.39
C ALA A 417 -6.78 15.12 23.00
N ALA A 418 -6.04 14.45 22.11
CA ALA A 418 -5.76 14.91 20.75
C ALA A 418 -7.03 15.00 19.89
N ILE A 419 -7.80 13.92 19.85
CA ILE A 419 -9.03 13.80 19.06
C ILE A 419 -10.11 14.74 19.62
N GLY A 420 -10.24 14.82 20.94
CA GLY A 420 -11.19 15.73 21.60
C GLY A 420 -10.93 17.21 21.28
N ARG A 421 -9.67 17.64 21.27
CA ARG A 421 -9.31 19.02 20.84
C ARG A 421 -9.72 19.29 19.38
N LEU A 422 -9.49 18.33 18.49
CA LEU A 422 -9.85 18.46 17.08
C LEU A 422 -11.36 18.43 16.85
N LEU A 423 -12.10 17.57 17.56
CA LEU A 423 -13.56 17.51 17.51
C LEU A 423 -14.19 18.81 17.98
N ARG A 424 -13.73 19.37 19.11
CA ARG A 424 -14.23 20.68 19.60
C ARG A 424 -13.96 21.80 18.59
N ARG A 425 -12.77 21.83 17.96
CA ARG A 425 -12.44 22.81 16.91
C ARG A 425 -13.32 22.62 15.67
N PHE A 426 -13.57 21.38 15.29
CA PHE A 426 -14.45 21.01 14.18
C PHE A 426 -15.90 21.46 14.45
N ALA A 427 -16.45 21.12 15.61
CA ALA A 427 -17.81 21.49 16.01
C ALA A 427 -18.02 23.00 16.05
N ARG A 428 -17.09 23.77 16.66
CA ARG A 428 -17.16 25.26 16.69
C ARG A 428 -17.18 25.87 15.28
N ARG A 429 -16.39 25.36 14.35
CA ARG A 429 -16.42 25.82 12.95
C ARG A 429 -17.69 25.39 12.24
N GLY A 430 -18.11 24.14 12.48
CA GLY A 430 -19.33 23.55 11.92
C GLY A 430 -20.60 24.31 12.32
N ALA A 431 -20.68 24.85 13.52
CA ALA A 431 -21.82 25.66 13.99
C ALA A 431 -22.12 26.88 13.10
N ARG A 432 -21.11 27.36 12.37
CA ARG A 432 -21.23 28.50 11.43
C ARG A 432 -21.24 28.06 9.96
N PHE A 433 -21.53 26.80 9.66
CA PHE A 433 -21.36 26.18 8.33
C PHE A 433 -22.06 26.96 7.20
N SER A 434 -23.26 27.49 7.44
CA SER A 434 -24.00 28.28 6.45
C SER A 434 -23.29 29.58 6.04
N ARG A 435 -22.48 30.15 6.95
CA ARG A 435 -21.73 31.41 6.76
C ARG A 435 -20.31 31.17 6.24
N LEU A 436 -19.85 29.92 6.18
CA LEU A 436 -18.50 29.61 5.71
C LEU A 436 -18.39 29.77 4.19
N SER A 437 -17.28 30.33 3.73
CA SER A 437 -16.89 30.32 2.33
C SER A 437 -16.63 28.88 1.84
N ASP A 438 -16.62 28.66 0.54
CA ASP A 438 -16.35 27.34 -0.06
C ASP A 438 -14.97 26.80 0.35
N ALA A 439 -13.97 27.67 0.46
CA ALA A 439 -12.63 27.29 0.93
C ALA A 439 -12.64 26.81 2.39
N GLU A 440 -13.43 27.45 3.25
CA GLU A 440 -13.57 27.07 4.66
C GLU A 440 -14.37 25.77 4.81
N ARG A 441 -15.44 25.58 4.03
CA ARG A 441 -16.19 24.31 3.97
C ARG A 441 -15.28 23.16 3.51
N HIS A 442 -14.43 23.42 2.52
CA HIS A 442 -13.42 22.44 2.07
C HIS A 442 -12.43 22.09 3.21
N LYS A 443 -11.90 23.09 3.93
CA LYS A 443 -11.03 22.86 5.09
C LYS A 443 -11.73 22.06 6.19
N LEU A 444 -13.01 22.33 6.44
CA LEU A 444 -13.81 21.59 7.41
C LEU A 444 -13.98 20.13 6.99
N ARG A 445 -14.28 19.86 5.72
CA ARG A 445 -14.35 18.51 5.15
C ARG A 445 -13.03 17.75 5.30
N ILE A 446 -11.88 18.38 5.02
CA ILE A 446 -10.56 17.79 5.24
C ILE A 446 -10.36 17.43 6.71
N THR A 447 -10.77 18.30 7.63
CA THR A 447 -10.69 18.06 9.08
C THR A 447 -11.53 16.85 9.49
N ALA A 448 -12.76 16.73 8.97
CA ALA A 448 -13.62 15.56 9.21
C ALA A 448 -12.97 14.25 8.73
N LYS A 449 -12.37 14.25 7.53
CA LYS A 449 -11.65 13.08 7.02
C LYS A 449 -10.48 12.68 7.92
N ARG A 450 -9.71 13.66 8.38
CA ARG A 450 -8.58 13.41 9.28
C ARG A 450 -9.03 12.85 10.63
N LEU A 451 -10.10 13.43 11.20
CA LEU A 451 -10.72 12.95 12.43
C LEU A 451 -11.18 11.50 12.29
N ARG A 452 -11.89 11.17 11.20
CA ARG A 452 -12.36 9.81 10.95
C ARG A 452 -11.21 8.82 10.89
N TYR A 453 -10.17 9.12 10.12
CA TYR A 453 -9.01 8.22 9.97
C TYR A 453 -8.25 7.99 11.29
N VAL A 454 -8.09 9.04 12.09
CA VAL A 454 -7.41 8.89 13.38
C VAL A 454 -8.28 8.19 14.40
N LEU A 455 -9.58 8.44 14.40
CA LEU A 455 -10.53 7.75 15.26
C LEU A 455 -10.62 6.25 14.90
N GLU A 456 -10.61 5.92 13.60
CA GLU A 456 -10.52 4.56 13.10
C GLU A 456 -9.23 3.86 13.58
N ALA A 457 -8.11 4.57 13.53
CA ALA A 457 -6.80 4.11 13.97
C ALA A 457 -6.69 3.94 15.50
N ALA A 458 -7.31 4.84 16.25
CA ALA A 458 -7.25 4.89 17.70
C ALA A 458 -8.53 4.37 18.39
N HIS A 459 -9.35 3.58 17.69
CA HIS A 459 -10.65 3.12 18.20
C HIS A 459 -10.56 2.38 19.55
N ALA A 460 -9.45 1.66 19.79
CA ALA A 460 -9.19 0.95 21.05
C ALA A 460 -9.10 1.88 22.28
N ALA A 461 -8.82 3.18 22.07
CA ALA A 461 -8.77 4.17 23.15
C ALA A 461 -10.14 4.70 23.59
N PHE A 462 -11.23 4.24 22.95
CA PHE A 462 -12.58 4.77 23.18
C PHE A 462 -13.62 3.67 23.43
N PRO A 463 -14.77 4.00 24.05
CA PRO A 463 -15.90 3.08 24.09
C PRO A 463 -16.37 2.74 22.65
N LYS A 464 -16.49 1.45 22.34
CA LYS A 464 -16.79 0.95 20.98
C LYS A 464 -17.99 1.64 20.31
N LYS A 465 -19.11 1.82 21.05
CA LYS A 465 -20.32 2.47 20.54
C LYS A 465 -20.06 3.94 20.19
N ALA A 466 -19.45 4.69 21.10
CA ALA A 466 -19.15 6.11 20.90
C ALA A 466 -18.22 6.36 19.71
N ALA A 467 -17.18 5.54 19.55
CA ALA A 467 -16.28 5.59 18.41
C ALA A 467 -17.02 5.33 17.09
N ARG A 468 -17.82 4.27 17.03
CA ARG A 468 -18.60 3.90 15.84
C ARG A 468 -19.60 4.98 15.46
N ASP A 469 -20.38 5.49 16.41
CA ASP A 469 -21.41 6.49 16.14
C ASP A 469 -20.80 7.82 15.66
N THR A 470 -19.66 8.22 16.24
CA THR A 470 -18.91 9.41 15.79
C THR A 470 -18.28 9.21 14.40
N MET A 471 -17.70 8.04 14.13
CA MET A 471 -17.17 7.72 12.80
C MET A 471 -18.25 7.77 11.73
N HIS A 472 -19.43 7.18 12.01
CA HIS A 472 -20.57 7.22 11.11
C HIS A 472 -21.04 8.65 10.84
N ALA A 473 -21.20 9.48 11.86
CA ALA A 473 -21.61 10.87 11.67
C ALA A 473 -20.58 11.69 10.88
N LEU A 474 -19.28 11.45 11.10
CA LEU A 474 -18.20 12.08 10.32
C LEU A 474 -18.23 11.63 8.86
N GLU A 475 -18.51 10.37 8.58
CA GLU A 475 -18.63 9.82 7.23
C GLU A 475 -19.80 10.45 6.47
N GLN A 476 -20.98 10.44 7.06
CA GLN A 476 -22.17 11.06 6.48
C GLN A 476 -21.98 12.57 6.22
N PHE A 477 -21.34 13.28 7.15
CA PHE A 477 -20.95 14.68 6.91
C PHE A 477 -19.97 14.81 5.73
N GLN A 478 -18.98 13.91 5.62
CA GLN A 478 -17.99 13.95 4.54
C GLN A 478 -18.64 13.74 3.17
N ASP A 479 -19.60 12.82 3.07
CA ASP A 479 -20.32 12.51 1.84
C ASP A 479 -21.23 13.67 1.44
N ALA A 480 -21.95 14.23 2.41
CA ALA A 480 -22.77 15.42 2.18
C ALA A 480 -21.93 16.62 1.73
N ALA A 481 -20.88 16.98 2.47
CA ALA A 481 -20.00 18.09 2.14
C ALA A 481 -19.15 17.83 0.88
N GLY A 482 -18.93 16.54 0.52
CA GLY A 482 -18.20 16.12 -0.66
C GLY A 482 -18.83 16.59 -1.94
N ARG A 483 -20.11 16.35 -2.07
CA ARG A 483 -20.91 16.78 -3.23
C ARG A 483 -20.80 18.27 -3.52
N GLY A 484 -20.65 19.12 -2.51
CA GLY A 484 -20.49 20.55 -2.68
C GLY A 484 -19.08 21.00 -3.10
N VAL A 485 -18.03 20.28 -2.65
CA VAL A 485 -16.64 20.61 -2.98
C VAL A 485 -16.28 20.18 -4.40
N ASP A 486 -16.79 19.03 -4.83
CA ASP A 486 -16.54 18.48 -6.15
C ASP A 486 -17.07 19.42 -7.25
N VAL A 487 -18.10 20.24 -6.93
CA VAL A 487 -18.61 21.32 -7.80
C VAL A 487 -17.56 22.40 -8.11
N ASN A 488 -16.79 22.86 -7.13
CA ASN A 488 -15.80 23.91 -7.38
C ASN A 488 -14.64 23.38 -8.22
N VAL A 489 -14.19 22.15 -7.94
CA VAL A 489 -13.17 21.46 -8.75
C VAL A 489 -13.67 21.30 -10.19
N ALA A 490 -14.94 20.89 -10.36
CA ALA A 490 -15.55 20.75 -11.68
C ALA A 490 -15.62 22.07 -12.46
N ARG A 491 -16.08 23.16 -11.82
CA ARG A 491 -16.14 24.49 -12.43
C ARG A 491 -14.75 24.97 -12.89
N ASP A 492 -13.73 24.80 -12.06
CA ASP A 492 -12.36 25.18 -12.39
C ASP A 492 -11.80 24.32 -13.54
N ALA A 493 -12.09 23.02 -13.55
CA ALA A 493 -11.72 22.13 -14.62
C ALA A 493 -12.40 22.54 -15.94
N ILE A 494 -13.70 22.78 -15.95
CA ILE A 494 -14.46 23.24 -17.11
C ILE A 494 -13.92 24.60 -17.62
N ALA A 495 -13.64 25.54 -16.72
CA ALA A 495 -13.09 26.84 -17.11
C ALA A 495 -11.74 26.74 -17.85
N ARG A 496 -10.92 25.74 -17.50
CA ARG A 496 -9.65 25.43 -18.17
C ARG A 496 -9.83 24.66 -19.47
N LEU A 497 -10.89 23.84 -19.58
CA LEU A 497 -11.13 22.98 -20.72
C LEU A 497 -11.86 23.67 -21.88
N THR A 498 -12.62 24.73 -21.64
CA THR A 498 -13.40 25.39 -22.71
C THR A 498 -13.60 26.87 -22.47
N ARG A 499 -13.69 27.63 -23.57
CA ARG A 499 -14.15 29.04 -23.58
C ARG A 499 -15.65 29.17 -23.87
N SER A 500 -16.36 28.09 -24.19
CA SER A 500 -17.80 28.12 -24.49
C SER A 500 -18.60 28.66 -23.31
N GLY A 501 -19.29 29.77 -23.54
CA GLY A 501 -20.18 30.40 -22.55
C GLY A 501 -21.36 29.52 -22.17
N ALA A 502 -21.89 28.74 -23.13
CA ALA A 502 -22.98 27.80 -22.88
C ALA A 502 -22.58 26.72 -21.88
N VAL A 503 -21.45 25.99 -22.12
CA VAL A 503 -20.95 24.95 -21.21
C VAL A 503 -20.62 25.48 -19.83
N ARG A 504 -20.00 26.67 -19.74
CA ARG A 504 -19.68 27.32 -18.46
C ARG A 504 -20.93 27.74 -17.69
N THR A 505 -21.99 28.16 -18.38
CA THR A 505 -23.26 28.54 -17.76
C THR A 505 -23.97 27.31 -17.23
N GLU A 506 -24.01 26.23 -17.99
CA GLU A 506 -24.56 24.94 -17.59
C GLU A 506 -23.85 24.38 -16.35
N ALA A 507 -22.51 24.37 -16.35
CA ALA A 507 -21.71 23.98 -15.18
C ALA A 507 -21.99 24.85 -13.93
N ARG A 508 -22.27 26.14 -14.10
CA ARG A 508 -22.66 27.04 -13.01
C ARG A 508 -24.05 26.70 -12.44
N LYS A 509 -25.03 26.43 -13.31
CA LYS A 509 -26.40 26.06 -12.89
C LYS A 509 -26.36 24.73 -12.12
N TRP A 510 -25.74 23.69 -12.68
CA TRP A 510 -25.51 22.41 -12.05
C TRP A 510 -24.85 22.58 -10.67
N GLY A 511 -23.78 23.37 -10.60
CA GLY A 511 -23.04 23.59 -9.37
C GLY A 511 -23.87 24.23 -8.27
N ARG A 512 -24.69 25.24 -8.59
CA ARG A 512 -25.57 25.90 -7.60
C ARG A 512 -26.61 24.94 -7.03
N ALA A 513 -27.20 24.08 -7.83
CA ALA A 513 -28.17 23.07 -7.39
C ALA A 513 -27.52 22.09 -6.41
N ARG A 514 -26.37 21.49 -6.81
CA ARG A 514 -25.62 20.53 -5.99
C ARG A 514 -25.11 21.14 -4.67
N GLN A 515 -24.63 22.39 -4.69
CA GLN A 515 -24.15 23.08 -3.47
C GLN A 515 -25.24 23.30 -2.43
N ARG A 516 -26.47 23.67 -2.86
CA ARG A 516 -27.60 23.88 -1.93
C ARG A 516 -27.99 22.59 -1.22
N ASP A 517 -28.09 21.49 -1.95
CA ASP A 517 -28.43 20.18 -1.38
C ASP A 517 -27.35 19.65 -0.45
N ALA A 518 -26.08 19.74 -0.87
CA ALA A 518 -24.94 19.40 -0.08
C ALA A 518 -24.88 20.18 1.24
N ALA A 519 -25.16 21.48 1.20
CA ALA A 519 -25.13 22.33 2.40
C ALA A 519 -26.22 21.96 3.41
N ARG A 520 -27.44 21.65 2.94
CA ARG A 520 -28.57 21.23 3.82
C ARG A 520 -28.23 19.92 4.54
N GLN A 521 -27.76 18.92 3.80
CA GLN A 521 -27.42 17.61 4.36
C GLN A 521 -26.21 17.70 5.30
N ALA A 522 -25.18 18.45 4.95
CA ALA A 522 -24.01 18.66 5.80
C ALA A 522 -24.39 19.33 7.13
N ALA A 523 -25.28 20.33 7.10
CA ALA A 523 -25.75 21.01 8.29
C ALA A 523 -26.51 20.08 9.25
N HIS A 524 -27.26 19.09 8.73
CA HIS A 524 -27.92 18.06 9.55
C HIS A 524 -26.90 17.25 10.37
N TRP A 525 -25.86 16.74 9.73
CA TRP A 525 -24.85 15.91 10.40
C TRP A 525 -23.94 16.70 11.33
N LEU A 526 -23.71 18.00 11.05
CA LEU A 526 -22.98 18.89 11.95
C LEU A 526 -23.68 19.09 13.28
N ARG A 527 -25.01 19.15 13.31
CA ARG A 527 -25.77 19.21 14.57
C ARG A 527 -25.56 18.00 15.45
N ARG A 528 -25.46 16.80 14.86
CA ARG A 528 -25.12 15.56 15.57
C ARG A 528 -23.68 15.53 16.07
N LEU A 529 -22.76 16.18 15.37
CA LEU A 529 -21.35 16.29 15.74
C LEU A 529 -21.06 17.46 16.68
N ALA A 530 -22.04 18.31 16.97
CA ALA A 530 -21.90 19.42 17.92
C ALA A 530 -21.75 18.92 19.38
N ASP A 531 -22.41 17.80 19.72
CA ASP A 531 -22.22 17.06 20.97
C ASP A 531 -21.80 15.62 20.64
N PRO A 532 -20.51 15.39 20.34
CA PRO A 532 -20.07 14.08 19.94
C PRO A 532 -20.14 13.09 21.10
N PRO A 533 -20.53 11.81 20.84
CA PRO A 533 -20.58 10.77 21.86
C PRO A 533 -19.22 10.46 22.50
N ILE A 534 -18.14 10.85 21.85
CA ILE A 534 -16.78 10.70 22.35
C ILE A 534 -16.48 11.87 23.29
N ARG A 535 -16.49 11.59 24.59
CA ARG A 535 -15.97 12.49 25.61
C ARG A 535 -14.60 11.99 26.06
N PRO A 536 -13.61 12.88 26.29
CA PRO A 536 -12.40 12.46 27.00
C PRO A 536 -12.84 11.83 28.32
N ARG A 537 -12.29 10.67 28.67
CA ARG A 537 -12.45 10.15 30.02
C ARG A 537 -11.85 11.22 30.95
N SER A 538 -12.67 11.71 31.88
CA SER A 538 -12.24 12.58 32.98
C SER A 538 -11.19 11.90 33.83
#